data_67a5c829df02235e6fec794ee55327e8
#
_entry.id   67a5c829df02235e6fec794ee55327e8
#
_cell.length_a   1.000
_cell.length_b   1.000
_cell.length_c   1.000
_cell.angle_alpha   90.00
_cell.angle_beta   90.00
_cell.angle_gamma   90.00
#
_symmetry.space_group_name_H-M   'P 1'
#
loop_
_entity.id
_entity.type
_entity.pdbx_description
1 polymer ?
#
loop_
_entity_poly.entity_id
_entity_poly.type
_entity_poly.pdbx_seq_one_letter_code
_entity_poly.pdbx_strand_id
1 'polypeptide(L)'
;MSVSKTNRIALFIDGANFYATTRTLGLDVDYKRVLKEFESRGTLVRAFYYTMISEDQNYVSLRPLVDWLVYNGFTVVKKVAKEFVDSAGHRKVKGKLEVELAVNAMELAKHIDEMFLFSGDGDFRSLVEAVQRRGVRVTVVSSFAAQPPMIADELRRQADAFIDLDTLRTKIGRDPSTRSM
;
A
#
# COMPACT_ATOMS: atom_id res chain seq x y z
N MET A 1 -34.55 12.21 9.99
CA MET A 1 -33.10 12.50 9.84
C MET A 1 -32.44 11.30 9.22
N SER A 2 -31.96 11.41 7.99
CA SER A 2 -31.15 10.38 7.38
C SER A 2 -29.80 10.35 8.09
N VAL A 3 -29.51 9.29 8.85
CA VAL A 3 -28.17 9.05 9.36
C VAL A 3 -27.32 8.76 8.15
N SER A 4 -26.48 9.71 7.73
CA SER A 4 -25.49 9.50 6.69
C SER A 4 -24.59 8.33 7.16
N LYS A 5 -24.73 7.18 6.51
CA LYS A 5 -23.89 6.01 6.81
C LYS A 5 -22.46 6.39 6.46
N THR A 6 -21.62 6.55 7.47
CA THR A 6 -20.21 6.87 7.26
C THR A 6 -19.55 5.75 6.50
N ASN A 7 -18.87 6.08 5.40
CA ASN A 7 -18.11 5.12 4.59
C ASN A 7 -16.94 4.55 5.42
N ARG A 8 -16.93 3.25 5.65
CA ARG A 8 -15.86 2.56 6.39
C ARG A 8 -14.79 2.14 5.42
N ILE A 9 -13.59 2.62 5.63
CA ILE A 9 -12.46 2.41 4.71
C ILE A 9 -11.31 1.65 5.38
N ALA A 10 -10.52 0.97 4.57
CA ALA A 10 -9.24 0.41 4.97
C ALA A 10 -8.18 0.62 3.89
N LEU A 11 -6.95 0.83 4.34
CA LEU A 11 -5.77 0.96 3.47
C LEU A 11 -4.97 -0.33 3.50
N PHE A 12 -4.56 -0.79 2.32
CA PHE A 12 -3.68 -1.94 2.13
C PHE A 12 -2.48 -1.47 1.30
N ILE A 13 -1.36 -1.23 1.98
CA ILE A 13 -0.17 -0.65 1.34
C ILE A 13 0.86 -1.76 1.11
N ASP A 14 1.02 -2.14 -0.15
CA ASP A 14 2.13 -2.97 -0.61
C ASP A 14 3.41 -2.12 -0.56
N GLY A 15 4.19 -2.29 0.50
CA GLY A 15 5.31 -1.41 0.81
C GLY A 15 6.38 -1.37 -0.28
N ALA A 16 6.71 -2.50 -0.89
CA ALA A 16 7.71 -2.56 -1.95
C ALA A 16 7.25 -1.83 -3.22
N ASN A 17 6.02 -2.09 -3.66
CA ASN A 17 5.45 -1.44 -4.84
C ASN A 17 5.23 0.06 -4.61
N PHE A 18 4.70 0.43 -3.45
CA PHE A 18 4.49 1.82 -3.07
C PHE A 18 5.79 2.61 -3.01
N TYR A 19 6.83 2.04 -2.39
CA TYR A 19 8.15 2.65 -2.33
C TYR A 19 8.76 2.84 -3.73
N ALA A 20 8.70 1.81 -4.59
CA ALA A 20 9.20 1.90 -5.95
C ALA A 20 8.47 2.99 -6.75
N THR A 21 7.15 3.08 -6.63
CA THR A 21 6.33 4.08 -7.31
C THR A 21 6.66 5.50 -6.85
N THR A 22 6.68 5.73 -5.54
CA THR A 22 6.97 7.05 -4.97
C THR A 22 8.40 7.50 -5.26
N ARG A 23 9.36 6.59 -5.23
CA ARG A 23 10.75 6.87 -5.62
C ARG A 23 10.86 7.29 -7.08
N THR A 24 10.19 6.60 -7.98
CA THR A 24 10.18 6.94 -9.42
C THR A 24 9.55 8.32 -9.65
N LEU A 25 8.56 8.69 -8.86
CA LEU A 25 7.93 10.02 -8.91
C LEU A 25 8.76 11.11 -8.21
N GLY A 26 9.84 10.77 -7.52
CA GLY A 26 10.57 11.70 -6.67
C GLY A 26 9.73 12.24 -5.51
N LEU A 27 8.77 11.45 -5.05
CA LEU A 27 7.85 11.80 -3.97
C LEU A 27 8.37 11.27 -2.63
N ASP A 28 8.70 12.18 -1.74
CA ASP A 28 9.07 11.87 -0.35
C ASP A 28 7.79 11.86 0.51
N VAL A 29 7.36 10.66 0.91
CA VAL A 29 6.05 10.45 1.56
C VAL A 29 6.12 10.75 3.05
N ASP A 30 5.14 11.52 3.53
CA ASP A 30 4.80 11.64 4.94
C ASP A 30 3.59 10.74 5.26
N TYR A 31 3.82 9.64 5.95
CA TYR A 31 2.78 8.66 6.27
C TYR A 31 1.68 9.19 7.19
N LYS A 32 1.98 10.18 8.02
CA LYS A 32 0.96 10.88 8.82
C LYS A 32 -0.01 11.65 7.92
N ARG A 33 0.52 12.26 6.88
CA ARG A 33 -0.30 12.96 5.88
C ARG A 33 -1.10 11.99 5.01
N VAL A 34 -0.56 10.80 4.73
CA VAL A 34 -1.31 9.72 4.07
C VAL A 34 -2.54 9.36 4.90
N LEU A 35 -2.40 9.08 6.19
CA LEU A 35 -3.54 8.79 7.06
C LEU A 35 -4.57 9.91 7.04
N LYS A 36 -4.12 11.15 7.22
CA LYS A 36 -5.00 12.34 7.24
C LYS A 36 -5.78 12.50 5.93
N GLU A 37 -5.12 12.30 4.79
CA GLU A 37 -5.77 12.41 3.47
C GLU A 37 -6.86 11.34 3.29
N PHE A 38 -6.59 10.11 3.70
CA PHE A 38 -7.57 9.03 3.55
C PHE A 38 -8.66 9.06 4.63
N GLU A 39 -8.38 9.53 5.83
CA GLU A 39 -9.39 9.80 6.86
C GLU A 39 -10.41 10.85 6.42
N SER A 40 -10.05 11.74 5.50
CA SER A 40 -11.00 12.70 4.91
C SER A 40 -12.03 12.02 3.99
N ARG A 41 -11.80 10.79 3.59
CA ARG A 41 -12.65 10.01 2.66
C ARG A 41 -13.63 9.07 3.36
N GLY A 42 -13.47 8.86 4.65
CA GLY A 42 -14.33 7.97 5.43
C GLY A 42 -13.75 7.64 6.81
N THR A 43 -14.44 6.78 7.53
CA THR A 43 -13.94 6.25 8.80
C THR A 43 -12.90 5.17 8.55
N LEU A 44 -11.65 5.43 8.93
CA LEU A 44 -10.55 4.49 8.78
C LEU A 44 -10.67 3.36 9.82
N VAL A 45 -10.91 2.14 9.35
CA VAL A 45 -11.00 0.93 10.18
C VAL A 45 -9.60 0.38 10.47
N ARG A 46 -8.78 0.23 9.42
CA ARG A 46 -7.40 -0.26 9.49
C ARG A 46 -6.55 0.35 8.38
N ALA A 47 -5.27 0.53 8.66
CA ALA A 47 -4.24 0.83 7.68
C ALA A 47 -3.13 -0.21 7.78
N PHE A 48 -3.06 -1.10 6.81
CA PHE A 48 -2.03 -2.14 6.73
C PHE A 48 -0.84 -1.67 5.90
N TYR A 49 0.35 -1.97 6.38
CA TYR A 49 1.59 -1.78 5.64
C TYR A 49 2.35 -3.10 5.58
N TYR A 50 2.57 -3.60 4.37
CA TYR A 50 3.23 -4.88 4.12
C TYR A 50 4.67 -4.65 3.68
N THR A 51 5.62 -5.22 4.40
CA THR A 51 7.03 -5.05 4.08
C THR A 51 7.82 -6.34 4.25
N MET A 52 8.70 -6.60 3.28
CA MET A 52 9.73 -7.62 3.39
C MET A 52 10.91 -7.04 4.16
N ILE A 53 11.45 -7.81 5.07
CA ILE A 53 12.69 -7.49 5.79
C ILE A 53 13.77 -8.51 5.41
N SER A 54 14.97 -8.02 5.16
CA SER A 54 16.16 -8.86 4.97
C SER A 54 16.86 -9.06 6.32
N GLU A 55 17.45 -10.23 6.55
CA GLU A 55 18.28 -10.48 7.73
C GLU A 55 19.57 -9.64 7.73
N ASP A 56 19.94 -9.08 6.57
CA ASP A 56 21.10 -8.23 6.37
C ASP A 56 20.88 -6.75 6.76
N GLN A 57 21.92 -5.94 6.62
CA GLN A 57 22.03 -4.52 7.01
C GLN A 57 20.84 -3.63 6.60
N ASN A 58 20.06 -4.03 5.58
CA ASN A 58 18.87 -3.30 5.13
C ASN A 58 17.74 -3.27 6.17
N TYR A 59 17.65 -4.26 7.06
CA TYR A 59 16.67 -4.28 8.14
C TYR A 59 16.91 -3.16 9.15
N VAL A 60 18.17 -2.86 9.43
CA VAL A 60 18.53 -1.79 10.37
C VAL A 60 18.08 -0.43 9.85
N SER A 61 18.12 -0.21 8.54
CA SER A 61 17.69 1.05 7.93
C SER A 61 16.16 1.23 7.86
N LEU A 62 15.40 0.12 7.78
CA LEU A 62 13.93 0.15 7.74
C LEU A 62 13.28 0.15 9.12
N ARG A 63 13.99 -0.28 10.14
CA ARG A 63 13.45 -0.40 11.50
C ARG A 63 12.86 0.90 12.04
N PRO A 64 13.49 2.07 11.90
CA PRO A 64 12.89 3.33 12.36
C PRO A 64 11.55 3.62 11.69
N LEU A 65 11.40 3.35 10.39
CA LEU A 65 10.15 3.51 9.67
C LEU A 65 9.09 2.53 10.20
N VAL A 66 9.44 1.27 10.36
CA VAL A 66 8.53 0.23 10.86
C VAL A 66 8.05 0.56 12.26
N ASP A 67 8.94 0.94 13.17
CA ASP A 67 8.59 1.32 14.53
C ASP A 67 7.68 2.55 14.53
N TRP A 68 7.99 3.55 13.73
CA TRP A 68 7.15 4.74 13.59
C TRP A 68 5.73 4.38 13.11
N LEU A 69 5.62 3.55 12.07
CA LEU A 69 4.33 3.12 11.52
C LEU A 69 3.48 2.40 12.57
N VAL A 70 4.09 1.47 13.32
CA VAL A 70 3.40 0.74 14.40
C VAL A 70 2.87 1.69 15.48
N TYR A 71 3.67 2.67 15.88
CA TYR A 71 3.25 3.65 16.91
C TYR A 71 2.25 4.69 16.41
N ASN A 72 2.08 4.83 15.09
CA ASN A 72 1.26 5.88 14.48
C ASN A 72 0.03 5.34 13.74
N GLY A 73 -0.50 4.20 14.14
CA GLY A 73 -1.82 3.72 13.71
C GLY A 73 -1.80 2.78 12.51
N PHE A 74 -0.63 2.34 12.05
CA PHE A 74 -0.52 1.30 11.03
C PHE A 74 -0.39 -0.09 11.65
N THR A 75 -1.04 -1.07 11.03
CA THR A 75 -0.78 -2.48 11.28
C THR A 75 0.30 -2.95 10.30
N VAL A 76 1.51 -3.17 10.79
CA VAL A 76 2.64 -3.57 9.95
C VAL A 76 2.73 -5.10 9.89
N VAL A 77 2.66 -5.63 8.69
CA VAL A 77 2.86 -7.07 8.40
C VAL A 77 4.24 -7.24 7.80
N LYS A 78 5.10 -7.93 8.53
CA LYS A 78 6.50 -8.18 8.16
C LYS A 78 6.69 -9.64 7.80
N LYS A 79 7.54 -9.89 6.79
CA LYS A 79 8.01 -11.21 6.43
C LYS A 79 9.50 -11.16 6.14
N VAL A 80 10.24 -12.14 6.65
CA VAL A 80 11.67 -12.25 6.38
C VAL A 80 11.87 -12.78 4.96
N ALA A 81 12.60 -12.03 4.15
CA ALA A 81 12.99 -12.48 2.81
C ALA A 81 14.00 -13.63 2.92
N LYS A 82 13.72 -14.72 2.22
CA LYS A 82 14.67 -15.84 2.09
C LYS A 82 15.60 -15.57 0.93
N GLU A 83 16.89 -15.50 1.22
CA GLU A 83 17.92 -15.46 0.19
C GLU A 83 18.33 -16.91 -0.18
N PHE A 84 18.48 -17.16 -1.48
CA PHE A 84 19.02 -18.41 -2.00
C PHE A 84 19.89 -18.13 -3.21
N VAL A 85 20.80 -19.06 -3.47
CA VAL A 85 21.66 -19.04 -4.65
C VAL A 85 21.06 -20.00 -5.68
N ASP A 86 20.77 -19.50 -6.90
CA ASP A 86 20.27 -20.35 -7.97
C ASP A 86 21.39 -21.26 -8.55
N SER A 87 21.02 -22.16 -9.44
CA SER A 87 21.96 -23.09 -10.11
C SER A 87 23.06 -22.38 -10.92
N ALA A 88 22.87 -21.10 -11.25
CA ALA A 88 23.85 -20.27 -11.98
C ALA A 88 24.74 -19.42 -11.03
N GLY A 89 24.60 -19.57 -9.70
CA GLY A 89 25.35 -18.82 -8.71
C GLY A 89 24.85 -17.39 -8.42
N HIS A 90 23.66 -17.03 -8.93
CA HIS A 90 23.08 -15.73 -8.68
C HIS A 90 22.33 -15.72 -7.34
N ARG A 91 22.56 -14.68 -6.51
CA ARG A 91 21.75 -14.42 -5.33
C ARG A 91 20.36 -14.00 -5.72
N LYS A 92 19.35 -14.74 -5.24
CA LYS A 92 17.94 -14.39 -5.40
C LYS A 92 17.27 -14.24 -4.04
N VAL A 93 16.37 -13.27 -3.94
CA VAL A 93 15.54 -13.06 -2.78
C VAL A 93 14.15 -13.62 -3.07
N LYS A 94 13.69 -14.57 -2.24
CA LYS A 94 12.36 -15.15 -2.34
C LYS A 94 11.53 -14.68 -1.16
N GLY A 95 10.41 -14.08 -1.48
CA GLY A 95 9.40 -13.70 -0.50
C GLY A 95 8.43 -12.71 -1.11
N LYS A 96 7.16 -12.97 -0.88
CA LYS A 96 6.05 -12.13 -1.31
C LYS A 96 5.05 -12.04 -0.17
N LEU A 97 4.34 -10.92 -0.10
CA LEU A 97 3.31 -10.65 0.91
C LEU A 97 1.90 -10.60 0.31
N GLU A 98 1.74 -10.98 -0.95
CA GLU A 98 0.44 -10.97 -1.65
C GLU A 98 -0.57 -11.89 -0.96
N VAL A 99 -0.14 -13.03 -0.43
CA VAL A 99 -1.03 -13.96 0.29
C VAL A 99 -1.51 -13.35 1.59
N GLU A 100 -0.60 -12.77 2.38
CA GLU A 100 -0.94 -12.11 3.64
C GLU A 100 -1.88 -10.93 3.42
N LEU A 101 -1.61 -10.10 2.41
CA LEU A 101 -2.49 -9.00 2.03
C LEU A 101 -3.86 -9.51 1.60
N ALA A 102 -3.92 -10.54 0.75
CA ALA A 102 -5.17 -11.11 0.27
C ALA A 102 -6.01 -11.69 1.42
N VAL A 103 -5.39 -12.43 2.34
CA VAL A 103 -6.07 -12.98 3.52
C VAL A 103 -6.67 -11.86 4.37
N ASN A 104 -5.86 -10.86 4.71
CA ASN A 104 -6.33 -9.72 5.52
C ASN A 104 -7.46 -8.95 4.83
N ALA A 105 -7.37 -8.73 3.51
CA ALA A 105 -8.41 -8.06 2.75
C ALA A 105 -9.72 -8.85 2.73
N MET A 106 -9.65 -10.15 2.55
CA MET A 106 -10.83 -11.02 2.56
C MET A 106 -11.50 -11.11 3.93
N GLU A 107 -10.71 -11.15 5.00
CA GLU A 107 -11.23 -11.13 6.38
C GLU A 107 -11.90 -9.79 6.71
N LEU A 108 -11.29 -8.68 6.29
CA LEU A 108 -11.80 -7.34 6.60
C LEU A 108 -12.98 -6.91 5.71
N ALA A 109 -13.17 -7.56 4.56
CA ALA A 109 -14.18 -7.18 3.57
C ALA A 109 -15.60 -7.04 4.15
N LYS A 110 -15.97 -7.86 5.13
CA LYS A 110 -17.29 -7.78 5.80
C LYS A 110 -17.45 -6.55 6.72
N HIS A 111 -16.36 -5.86 7.04
CA HIS A 111 -16.33 -4.73 7.98
C HIS A 111 -16.09 -3.37 7.33
N ILE A 112 -15.84 -3.34 6.03
CA ILE A 112 -15.54 -2.12 5.28
C ILE A 112 -16.48 -1.94 4.10
N ASP A 113 -16.62 -0.71 3.66
CA ASP A 113 -17.39 -0.34 2.47
C ASP A 113 -16.48 -0.05 1.27
N GLU A 114 -15.24 0.36 1.54
CA GLU A 114 -14.24 0.68 0.50
C GLU A 114 -12.83 0.24 0.93
N MET A 115 -12.14 -0.40 -0.01
CA MET A 115 -10.74 -0.79 0.09
C MET A 115 -9.88 0.12 -0.78
N PHE A 116 -8.81 0.68 -0.21
CA PHE A 116 -7.76 1.37 -0.96
C PHE A 116 -6.54 0.46 -1.05
N LEU A 117 -6.24 0.00 -2.24
CA LEU A 117 -5.08 -0.84 -2.54
C LEU A 117 -3.95 0.01 -3.12
N PHE A 118 -2.88 0.18 -2.36
CA PHE A 118 -1.66 0.89 -2.78
C PHE A 118 -0.70 -0.10 -3.42
N SER A 119 -0.99 -0.48 -4.62
CA SER A 119 -0.15 -1.33 -5.48
C SER A 119 -0.58 -1.21 -6.93
N GLY A 120 0.36 -1.39 -7.84
CA GLY A 120 0.09 -1.49 -9.27
C GLY A 120 0.25 -2.91 -9.81
N ASP A 121 0.50 -3.89 -8.92
CA ASP A 121 0.75 -5.27 -9.32
C ASP A 121 -0.52 -5.96 -9.85
N GLY A 122 -0.44 -6.43 -11.09
CA GLY A 122 -1.53 -7.13 -11.78
C GLY A 122 -1.96 -8.43 -11.09
N ASP A 123 -1.09 -9.05 -10.29
CA ASP A 123 -1.42 -10.26 -9.53
C ASP A 123 -2.57 -10.05 -8.54
N PHE A 124 -2.81 -8.80 -8.12
CA PHE A 124 -3.94 -8.46 -7.26
C PHE A 124 -5.30 -8.38 -7.98
N ARG A 125 -5.35 -8.52 -9.30
CA ARG A 125 -6.63 -8.47 -10.03
C ARG A 125 -7.68 -9.43 -9.46
N SER A 126 -7.29 -10.68 -9.20
CA SER A 126 -8.21 -11.69 -8.65
C SER A 126 -8.69 -11.36 -7.24
N LEU A 127 -7.82 -10.77 -6.43
CA LEU A 127 -8.20 -10.27 -5.11
C LEU A 127 -9.24 -9.15 -5.20
N VAL A 128 -9.01 -8.18 -6.05
CA VAL A 128 -9.94 -7.06 -6.27
C VAL A 128 -11.32 -7.58 -6.68
N GLU A 129 -11.38 -8.49 -7.64
CA GLU A 129 -12.63 -9.13 -8.06
C GLU A 129 -13.33 -9.86 -6.91
N ALA A 130 -12.60 -10.61 -6.08
CA ALA A 130 -13.16 -11.32 -4.95
C ALA A 130 -13.73 -10.39 -3.86
N VAL A 131 -13.04 -9.28 -3.59
CA VAL A 131 -13.49 -8.26 -2.64
C VAL A 131 -14.73 -7.53 -3.16
N GLN A 132 -14.77 -7.21 -4.45
CA GLN A 132 -15.93 -6.59 -5.11
C GLN A 132 -17.16 -7.49 -5.04
N ARG A 133 -17.01 -8.81 -5.21
CA ARG A 133 -18.12 -9.77 -5.06
C ARG A 133 -18.71 -9.78 -3.65
N ARG A 134 -18.02 -9.25 -2.66
CA ARG A 134 -18.52 -9.06 -1.29
C ARG A 134 -19.18 -7.71 -1.07
N GLY A 135 -19.36 -6.91 -2.14
CA GLY A 135 -20.01 -5.61 -2.08
C GLY A 135 -19.10 -4.47 -1.64
N VAL A 136 -17.79 -4.68 -1.64
CA VAL A 136 -16.80 -3.65 -1.28
C VAL A 136 -16.32 -2.93 -2.54
N ARG A 137 -16.31 -1.60 -2.49
CA ARG A 137 -15.71 -0.77 -3.54
C ARG A 137 -14.19 -0.83 -3.42
N VAL A 138 -13.49 -1.01 -4.52
CA VAL A 138 -12.02 -1.03 -4.55
C VAL A 138 -11.47 0.12 -5.36
N THR A 139 -10.68 0.97 -4.71
CA THR A 139 -9.89 2.03 -5.34
C THR A 139 -8.42 1.64 -5.32
N VAL A 140 -7.81 1.56 -6.48
CA VAL A 140 -6.37 1.30 -6.62
C VAL A 140 -5.61 2.62 -6.62
N VAL A 141 -4.53 2.67 -5.86
CA VAL A 141 -3.64 3.83 -5.74
C VAL A 141 -2.27 3.47 -6.27
N SER A 142 -1.88 4.04 -7.38
CA SER A 142 -0.59 3.81 -8.06
C SER A 142 -0.28 5.01 -8.97
N SER A 143 0.49 4.85 -10.04
CA SER A 143 0.78 5.96 -10.95
C SER A 143 0.98 5.54 -12.40
N PHE A 144 0.41 6.35 -13.31
CA PHE A 144 0.79 6.35 -14.73
C PHE A 144 1.92 7.33 -15.02
N ALA A 145 2.08 8.37 -14.19
CA ALA A 145 3.08 9.40 -14.38
C ALA A 145 4.50 8.87 -14.15
N ALA A 146 4.63 7.76 -13.40
CA ALA A 146 5.89 7.04 -13.28
C ALA A 146 6.35 6.48 -14.64
N GLN A 147 7.65 6.50 -14.90
CA GLN A 147 8.24 5.95 -16.11
C GLN A 147 9.23 4.83 -15.76
N PRO A 148 8.89 3.56 -16.09
CA PRO A 148 7.64 3.09 -16.72
C PRO A 148 6.41 3.23 -15.80
N PRO A 149 5.19 3.18 -16.37
CA PRO A 149 3.97 3.17 -15.56
C PRO A 149 3.98 2.02 -14.55
N MET A 150 3.57 2.32 -13.32
CA MET A 150 3.59 1.36 -12.21
C MET A 150 2.29 0.60 -12.01
N ILE A 151 1.27 0.89 -12.81
CA ILE A 151 -0.03 0.23 -12.79
C ILE A 151 -0.20 -0.75 -13.95
N ALA A 152 -0.48 -2.01 -13.63
CA ALA A 152 -0.86 -3.00 -14.62
C ALA A 152 -2.26 -2.74 -15.17
N ASP A 153 -2.44 -2.87 -16.48
CA ASP A 153 -3.70 -2.59 -17.17
C ASP A 153 -4.86 -3.45 -16.66
N GLU A 154 -4.61 -4.74 -16.43
CA GLU A 154 -5.62 -5.67 -15.91
C GLU A 154 -6.11 -5.29 -14.49
N LEU A 155 -5.23 -4.79 -13.64
CA LEU A 155 -5.61 -4.32 -12.31
C LEU A 155 -6.45 -3.04 -12.37
N ARG A 156 -6.03 -2.10 -13.19
CA ARG A 156 -6.77 -0.84 -13.38
C ARG A 156 -8.16 -1.07 -13.92
N ARG A 157 -8.30 -1.97 -14.90
CA ARG A 157 -9.60 -2.32 -15.50
C ARG A 157 -10.55 -2.96 -14.48
N GLN A 158 -10.02 -3.76 -13.56
CA GLN A 158 -10.81 -4.41 -12.53
C GLN A 158 -11.26 -3.45 -11.42
N ALA A 159 -10.45 -2.46 -11.07
CA ALA A 159 -10.75 -1.53 -9.98
C ALA A 159 -12.00 -0.68 -10.27
N ASP A 160 -12.77 -0.34 -9.24
CA ASP A 160 -13.90 0.60 -9.34
C ASP A 160 -13.44 2.02 -9.58
N ALA A 161 -12.30 2.40 -8.99
CA ALA A 161 -11.69 3.71 -9.16
C ALA A 161 -10.17 3.62 -9.10
N PHE A 162 -9.52 4.65 -9.60
CA PHE A 162 -8.07 4.79 -9.61
C PHE A 162 -7.67 6.18 -9.11
N ILE A 163 -6.68 6.23 -8.25
CA ILE A 163 -6.04 7.47 -7.80
C ILE A 163 -4.58 7.44 -8.25
N ASP A 164 -4.16 8.44 -9.02
CA ASP A 164 -2.75 8.61 -9.34
C ASP A 164 -2.04 9.32 -8.19
N LEU A 165 -0.97 8.70 -7.67
CA LEU A 165 -0.15 9.25 -6.58
C LEU A 165 0.44 10.63 -6.93
N ASP A 166 0.70 10.89 -8.20
CA ASP A 166 1.20 12.19 -8.63
C ASP A 166 0.22 13.33 -8.31
N THR A 167 -1.09 13.03 -8.36
CA THR A 167 -2.13 14.01 -7.99
C THR A 167 -2.22 14.29 -6.49
N LEU A 168 -1.65 13.41 -5.68
CA LEU A 168 -1.62 13.55 -4.21
C LEU A 168 -0.33 14.19 -3.69
N ARG A 169 0.60 14.53 -4.57
CA ARG A 169 1.95 15.00 -4.22
C ARG A 169 1.96 16.08 -3.15
N THR A 170 1.12 17.09 -3.28
CA THR A 170 1.04 18.20 -2.31
C THR A 170 0.34 17.83 -1.01
N LYS A 171 -0.47 16.78 -1.03
CA LYS A 171 -1.26 16.34 0.14
C LYS A 171 -0.50 15.36 1.02
N ILE A 172 0.27 14.45 0.43
CA ILE A 172 0.97 13.37 1.14
C ILE A 172 2.50 13.52 1.15
N GLY A 173 3.04 14.44 0.36
CA GLY A 173 4.47 14.71 0.33
C GLY A 173 4.95 15.41 1.60
N ARG A 174 6.19 15.12 1.99
CA ARG A 174 6.85 15.77 3.12
C ARG A 174 7.13 17.23 2.79
N ASP A 175 6.85 18.13 3.71
CA ASP A 175 7.15 19.54 3.53
C ASP A 175 8.67 19.76 3.50
N PRO A 176 9.23 20.43 2.47
CA PRO A 176 10.66 20.73 2.40
C PRO A 176 11.19 21.54 3.59
N SER A 177 10.32 22.36 4.24
CA SER A 177 10.69 23.16 5.40
C SER A 177 10.97 22.33 6.65
N THR A 178 10.49 21.06 6.70
CA THR A 178 10.72 20.16 7.84
C THR A 178 11.99 19.32 7.72
N ARG A 179 12.77 19.48 6.63
CA ARG A 179 14.05 18.78 6.41
C ARG A 179 15.23 19.37 7.19
N SER A 180 15.03 20.45 7.94
CA SER A 180 16.11 21.21 8.62
C SER A 180 16.09 21.06 10.15
N MET A 181 15.78 19.85 10.65
CA MET A 181 16.03 19.54 12.07
C MET A 181 16.59 18.14 12.20
#